data_19528cce66819cae21fe72801e43506f
#
_entry.id   19528cce66819cae21fe72801e43506f
#
_cell.length_a   1.000
_cell.length_b   1.000
_cell.length_c   1.000
_cell.angle_alpha   90.00
_cell.angle_beta   90.00
_cell.angle_gamma   90.00
#
_symmetry.space_group_name_H-M   'P 1'
#
loop_
_entity.id
_entity.type
_entity.pdbx_description
1 polymer ?
#
loop_
_entity_poly.entity_id
_entity_poly.type
_entity_poly.pdbx_seq_one_letter_code
_entity_poly.pdbx_strand_id
1 'polypeptide(L)'
;SRFCQAARIDGSVSKFVRFQRLEPFDCVNTEDGYEITAVLADHNQPEKSLLYLIKKGGKQLLYAHDTGIFPEVTWKFLEGKRFDFVSLDCTALTRDWKKGHMGFEAVDQVRDRMTEMKCIDTKTTLVLNHFAHFDNFTHEKICRIENPKGYEIAYDGCTFVF
;
A
#
# COMPACT_ATOMS: atom_id res chain seq x y z
N SER A 1 19.15 -6.32 16.27
CA SER A 1 18.47 -7.14 15.26
C SER A 1 19.22 -7.10 13.93
N ARG A 2 19.00 -8.07 13.03
CA ARG A 2 19.62 -8.07 11.69
C ARG A 2 19.26 -6.79 10.90
N PHE A 3 18.06 -6.25 11.13
CA PHE A 3 17.63 -4.98 10.53
C PHE A 3 18.52 -3.82 10.99
N CYS A 4 18.79 -3.68 12.30
CA CYS A 4 19.67 -2.63 12.82
C CYS A 4 21.08 -2.72 12.23
N GLN A 5 21.60 -3.92 12.03
CA GLN A 5 22.90 -4.14 11.39
C GLN A 5 22.89 -3.73 9.92
N ALA A 6 21.86 -4.14 9.17
CA ALA A 6 21.71 -3.77 7.76
C ALA A 6 21.52 -2.27 7.56
N ALA A 7 20.73 -1.63 8.43
CA ALA A 7 20.47 -0.18 8.39
C ALA A 7 21.59 0.66 9.04
N ARG A 8 22.65 0.03 9.55
CA ARG A 8 23.74 0.69 10.29
C ARG A 8 23.25 1.53 11.48
N ILE A 9 22.15 1.11 12.10
CA ILE A 9 21.58 1.75 13.28
C ILE A 9 22.40 1.31 14.51
N ASP A 10 23.05 2.24 15.15
CA ASP A 10 23.82 1.97 16.37
C ASP A 10 22.90 1.79 17.61
N GLY A 11 23.45 1.31 18.71
CA GLY A 11 22.68 1.05 19.93
C GLY A 11 22.06 2.31 20.57
N SER A 12 22.49 3.52 20.18
CA SER A 12 21.93 4.77 20.71
C SER A 12 20.49 4.99 20.22
N VAL A 13 20.17 4.54 19.00
CA VAL A 13 18.84 4.66 18.39
C VAL A 13 17.82 3.75 19.10
N SER A 14 18.26 2.66 19.74
CA SER A 14 17.37 1.74 20.47
C SER A 14 16.58 2.40 21.60
N LYS A 15 17.02 3.58 22.07
CA LYS A 15 16.30 4.39 23.08
C LYS A 15 15.06 5.07 22.50
N PHE A 16 15.00 5.26 21.16
CA PHE A 16 13.95 6.01 20.49
C PHE A 16 13.13 5.15 19.51
N VAL A 17 13.62 3.95 19.16
CA VAL A 17 13.00 3.08 18.17
C VAL A 17 12.76 1.71 18.80
N ARG A 18 11.51 1.30 18.84
CA ARG A 18 11.10 -0.05 19.19
C ARG A 18 10.80 -0.83 17.93
N PHE A 19 11.47 -1.96 17.73
CA PHE A 19 11.18 -2.88 16.63
C PHE A 19 10.19 -3.94 17.10
N GLN A 20 9.07 -4.05 16.40
CA GLN A 20 8.11 -5.12 16.60
C GLN A 20 8.04 -5.96 15.32
N ARG A 21 8.27 -7.26 15.46
CA ARG A 21 8.08 -8.21 14.35
C ARG A 21 6.60 -8.47 14.18
N LEU A 22 6.12 -8.42 12.93
CA LEU A 22 4.77 -8.82 12.54
C LEU A 22 4.88 -10.00 11.56
N GLU A 23 4.00 -10.95 11.72
CA GLU A 23 3.71 -11.97 10.72
C GLU A 23 2.43 -11.57 9.96
N PRO A 24 2.18 -12.13 8.76
CA PRO A 24 0.92 -11.89 8.06
C PRO A 24 -0.29 -12.16 8.96
N PHE A 25 -1.23 -11.23 8.96
CA PHE A 25 -2.48 -11.20 9.74
C PHE A 25 -2.33 -10.87 11.23
N ASP A 26 -1.12 -10.58 11.70
CA ASP A 26 -0.94 -10.00 13.02
C ASP A 26 -1.56 -8.59 13.07
N CYS A 27 -2.15 -8.28 14.22
CA CYS A 27 -2.70 -6.97 14.53
C CYS A 27 -2.02 -6.40 15.78
N VAL A 28 -1.64 -5.12 15.71
CA VAL A 28 -1.04 -4.41 16.84
C VAL A 28 -1.75 -3.08 17.06
N ASN A 29 -1.83 -2.66 18.32
CA ASN A 29 -2.32 -1.35 18.71
C ASN A 29 -1.16 -0.48 19.17
N THR A 30 -1.11 0.76 18.69
CA THR A 30 -0.15 1.76 19.15
C THR A 30 -0.69 2.56 20.33
N GLU A 31 0.21 3.18 21.10
CA GLU A 31 -0.17 3.97 22.27
C GLU A 31 -1.04 5.21 21.92
N ASP A 32 -0.89 5.72 20.69
CA ASP A 32 -1.65 6.85 20.17
C ASP A 32 -2.93 6.44 19.41
N GLY A 33 -3.34 5.16 19.54
CA GLY A 33 -4.67 4.66 19.15
C GLY A 33 -4.80 4.23 17.70
N TYR A 34 -3.70 3.93 17.00
CA TYR A 34 -3.78 3.20 15.72
C TYR A 34 -3.90 1.69 15.96
N GLU A 35 -4.77 1.06 15.17
CA GLU A 35 -4.80 -0.39 14.98
C GLU A 35 -4.15 -0.68 13.63
N ILE A 36 -3.07 -1.47 13.63
CA ILE A 36 -2.30 -1.79 12.43
C ILE A 36 -2.34 -3.30 12.23
N THR A 37 -2.90 -3.73 11.11
CA THR A 37 -2.93 -5.15 10.71
C THR A 37 -2.04 -5.35 9.49
N ALA A 38 -1.11 -6.31 9.59
CA ALA A 38 -0.27 -6.72 8.47
C ALA A 38 -1.00 -7.74 7.59
N VAL A 39 -0.88 -7.63 6.27
CA VAL A 39 -1.36 -8.66 5.32
C VAL A 39 -0.28 -8.97 4.30
N LEU A 40 -0.36 -10.13 3.67
CA LEU A 40 0.69 -10.59 2.75
C LEU A 40 0.67 -9.80 1.44
N ALA A 41 1.82 -9.32 1.00
CA ALA A 41 2.06 -8.74 -0.31
C ALA A 41 2.53 -9.80 -1.32
N ASP A 42 2.36 -9.52 -2.61
CA ASP A 42 3.03 -10.23 -3.70
C ASP A 42 4.28 -9.45 -4.11
N HIS A 43 5.41 -9.71 -3.46
CA HIS A 43 6.67 -9.04 -3.75
C HIS A 43 7.83 -10.04 -3.76
N ASN A 44 8.92 -9.76 -3.07
CA ASN A 44 10.14 -10.53 -3.17
C ASN A 44 10.06 -11.89 -2.43
N GLN A 45 10.25 -12.99 -3.13
CA GLN A 45 10.39 -14.32 -2.54
C GLN A 45 11.88 -14.62 -2.27
N PRO A 46 12.22 -15.25 -1.14
CA PRO A 46 11.35 -15.92 -0.15
C PRO A 46 10.89 -15.04 1.04
N GLU A 47 11.02 -13.72 0.95
CA GLU A 47 10.62 -12.81 2.02
C GLU A 47 9.09 -12.74 2.13
N LYS A 48 8.60 -12.53 3.35
CA LYS A 48 7.20 -12.25 3.62
C LYS A 48 7.01 -10.74 3.62
N SER A 49 6.85 -10.16 2.43
CA SER A 49 6.55 -8.74 2.28
C SER A 49 5.13 -8.46 2.76
N LEU A 50 4.91 -7.30 3.41
CA LEU A 50 3.67 -6.99 4.10
C LEU A 50 3.07 -5.69 3.60
N LEU A 51 1.75 -5.68 3.44
CA LEU A 51 0.91 -4.51 3.32
C LEU A 51 0.28 -4.21 4.68
N TYR A 52 -0.25 -3.01 4.87
CA TYR A 52 -0.80 -2.60 6.15
C TYR A 52 -2.21 -2.02 6.03
N LEU A 53 -3.12 -2.58 6.83
CA LEU A 53 -4.38 -1.93 7.13
C LEU A 53 -4.19 -1.08 8.39
N ILE A 54 -4.48 0.20 8.30
CA ILE A 54 -4.27 1.15 9.39
C ILE A 54 -5.62 1.78 9.73
N LYS A 55 -6.05 1.65 10.98
CA LYS A 55 -7.34 2.15 11.44
C LYS A 55 -7.15 3.09 12.62
N LYS A 56 -7.88 4.22 12.61
CA LYS A 56 -7.97 5.17 13.71
C LYS A 56 -9.23 6.02 13.58
N GLY A 57 -9.90 6.33 14.72
CA GLY A 57 -11.04 7.25 14.73
C GLY A 57 -12.21 6.85 13.84
N GLY A 58 -12.41 5.55 13.58
CA GLY A 58 -13.44 5.04 12.68
C GLY A 58 -13.07 5.06 11.20
N LYS A 59 -11.92 5.60 10.82
CA LYS A 59 -11.36 5.62 9.47
C LYS A 59 -10.41 4.45 9.25
N GLN A 60 -10.36 3.93 8.03
CA GLN A 60 -9.50 2.81 7.66
C GLN A 60 -8.77 3.07 6.34
N LEU A 61 -7.46 2.88 6.37
CA LEU A 61 -6.54 3.03 5.25
C LEU A 61 -5.92 1.68 4.90
N LEU A 62 -5.78 1.41 3.60
CA LEU A 62 -4.92 0.34 3.07
C LEU A 62 -3.66 0.97 2.47
N TYR A 63 -2.51 0.64 3.04
CA TYR A 63 -1.18 0.98 2.51
C TYR A 63 -0.63 -0.23 1.76
N ALA A 64 -0.67 -0.19 0.42
CA ALA A 64 -0.35 -1.31 -0.44
C ALA A 64 0.75 -0.94 -1.47
N HIS A 65 1.95 -0.75 -0.96
CA HIS A 65 3.16 -0.50 -1.76
C HIS A 65 4.08 -1.73 -1.76
N ASP A 66 4.98 -1.81 -2.72
CA ASP A 66 5.85 -2.96 -2.94
C ASP A 66 5.05 -4.26 -3.08
N THR A 67 4.13 -4.26 -4.04
CA THR A 67 3.29 -5.44 -4.31
C THR A 67 2.80 -5.50 -5.76
N GLY A 68 2.69 -6.71 -6.29
CA GLY A 68 1.84 -7.00 -7.42
C GLY A 68 0.36 -7.10 -7.01
N ILE A 69 -0.45 -7.75 -7.85
CA ILE A 69 -1.85 -8.07 -7.50
C ILE A 69 -1.84 -8.93 -6.24
N PHE A 70 -2.70 -8.59 -5.29
CA PHE A 70 -2.69 -9.22 -3.96
C PHE A 70 -2.88 -10.73 -4.04
N PRO A 71 -2.18 -11.51 -3.18
CA PRO A 71 -2.41 -12.94 -3.05
C PRO A 71 -3.85 -13.26 -2.62
N GLU A 72 -4.39 -14.40 -3.04
CA GLU A 72 -5.76 -14.81 -2.70
C GLU A 72 -6.04 -14.86 -1.19
N VAL A 73 -5.04 -15.21 -0.38
CA VAL A 73 -5.15 -15.18 1.07
C VAL A 73 -5.38 -13.77 1.61
N THR A 74 -4.78 -12.75 0.98
CA THR A 74 -5.00 -11.33 1.30
C THR A 74 -6.38 -10.89 0.84
N TRP A 75 -6.79 -11.23 -0.38
CA TRP A 75 -8.15 -10.96 -0.86
C TRP A 75 -9.21 -11.51 0.08
N LYS A 76 -9.07 -12.77 0.49
CA LYS A 76 -9.98 -13.41 1.45
C LYS A 76 -10.01 -12.67 2.79
N PHE A 77 -8.87 -12.15 3.25
CA PHE A 77 -8.80 -11.39 4.50
C PHE A 77 -9.47 -10.02 4.37
N LEU A 78 -9.50 -9.43 3.17
CA LEU A 78 -10.14 -8.13 2.90
C LEU A 78 -11.67 -8.24 2.80
N GLU A 79 -12.25 -9.43 2.68
CA GLU A 79 -13.70 -9.61 2.62
C GLU A 79 -14.41 -8.95 3.82
N GLY A 80 -15.45 -8.17 3.53
CA GLY A 80 -16.24 -7.45 4.53
C GLY A 80 -15.57 -6.24 5.16
N LYS A 81 -14.34 -5.90 4.76
CA LYS A 81 -13.67 -4.66 5.18
C LYS A 81 -14.05 -3.51 4.24
N ARG A 82 -14.01 -2.28 4.77
CA ARG A 82 -14.25 -1.06 3.98
C ARG A 82 -13.11 -0.08 4.24
N PHE A 83 -12.68 0.59 3.19
CA PHE A 83 -11.59 1.56 3.26
C PHE A 83 -12.09 2.96 2.90
N ASP A 84 -11.65 3.94 3.67
CA ASP A 84 -11.83 5.36 3.36
C ASP A 84 -10.71 5.85 2.43
N PHE A 85 -9.54 5.22 2.52
CA PHE A 85 -8.35 5.58 1.75
C PHE A 85 -7.58 4.32 1.33
N VAL A 86 -7.13 4.27 0.08
CA VAL A 86 -6.28 3.18 -0.44
C VAL A 86 -5.11 3.78 -1.21
N SER A 87 -3.89 3.46 -0.81
CA SER A 87 -2.68 3.81 -1.56
C SER A 87 -2.10 2.57 -2.20
N LEU A 88 -2.00 2.58 -3.53
CA LEU A 88 -1.58 1.44 -4.34
C LEU A 88 -0.19 1.66 -4.94
N ASP A 89 0.57 0.57 -5.01
CA ASP A 89 1.77 0.49 -5.85
C ASP A 89 1.42 0.76 -7.31
N CYS A 90 2.18 1.61 -7.95
CA CYS A 90 2.09 1.84 -9.38
C CYS A 90 3.48 2.02 -10.02
N THR A 91 4.44 1.23 -9.54
CA THR A 91 5.85 1.31 -9.92
C THR A 91 6.05 1.14 -11.43
N ALA A 92 5.30 0.22 -12.04
CA ALA A 92 5.54 -0.21 -13.40
C ALA A 92 4.88 0.68 -14.48
N LEU A 93 4.04 1.65 -14.07
CA LEU A 93 3.38 2.60 -14.98
C LEU A 93 2.62 1.88 -16.11
N THR A 94 3.02 2.08 -17.36
CA THR A 94 2.40 1.47 -18.55
C THR A 94 2.80 0.02 -18.81
N ARG A 95 3.73 -0.53 -18.04
CA ARG A 95 4.18 -1.92 -18.20
C ARG A 95 3.16 -2.89 -17.63
N ASP A 96 2.88 -3.98 -18.32
CA ASP A 96 1.95 -5.03 -17.85
C ASP A 96 2.59 -5.90 -16.75
N TRP A 97 2.97 -5.25 -15.65
CA TRP A 97 3.46 -5.93 -14.46
C TRP A 97 2.30 -6.18 -13.51
N LYS A 98 2.22 -7.42 -13.01
CA LYS A 98 1.18 -7.90 -12.10
C LYS A 98 1.76 -8.61 -10.88
N LYS A 99 3.08 -8.83 -10.87
CA LYS A 99 3.84 -9.49 -9.80
C LYS A 99 4.97 -8.61 -9.34
N GLY A 100 5.21 -8.60 -8.03
CA GLY A 100 6.22 -7.79 -7.39
C GLY A 100 5.85 -6.31 -7.32
N HIS A 101 5.39 -5.76 -8.42
CA HIS A 101 4.86 -4.40 -8.57
C HIS A 101 3.72 -4.37 -9.58
N MET A 102 2.97 -3.27 -9.60
CA MET A 102 1.84 -3.08 -10.50
C MET A 102 2.09 -1.98 -11.53
N GLY A 103 1.59 -2.20 -12.76
CA GLY A 103 1.34 -1.15 -13.75
C GLY A 103 -0.13 -0.71 -13.73
N PHE A 104 -0.49 0.27 -14.55
CA PHE A 104 -1.83 0.87 -14.61
C PHE A 104 -2.94 -0.17 -14.76
N GLU A 105 -2.77 -1.14 -15.65
CA GLU A 105 -3.77 -2.18 -15.87
C GLU A 105 -3.97 -3.08 -14.64
N ALA A 106 -2.89 -3.44 -13.94
CA ALA A 106 -2.97 -4.24 -12.72
C ALA A 106 -3.64 -3.48 -11.58
N VAL A 107 -3.36 -2.18 -11.47
CA VAL A 107 -4.02 -1.28 -10.51
C VAL A 107 -5.52 -1.21 -10.78
N ASP A 108 -5.94 -1.07 -12.05
CA ASP A 108 -7.35 -1.08 -12.43
C ASP A 108 -8.02 -2.41 -12.05
N GLN A 109 -7.36 -3.56 -12.27
CA GLN A 109 -7.87 -4.87 -11.84
C GLN A 109 -8.05 -4.95 -10.30
N VAL A 110 -7.10 -4.42 -9.53
CA VAL A 110 -7.20 -4.38 -8.06
C VAL A 110 -8.37 -3.50 -7.64
N ARG A 111 -8.52 -2.29 -8.19
CA ARG A 111 -9.64 -1.38 -7.92
C ARG A 111 -10.98 -2.06 -8.21
N ASP A 112 -11.10 -2.68 -9.39
CA ASP A 112 -12.35 -3.30 -9.83
C ASP A 112 -12.73 -4.45 -8.89
N ARG A 113 -11.81 -5.32 -8.52
CA ARG A 113 -12.04 -6.38 -7.55
C ARG A 113 -12.42 -5.82 -6.16
N MET A 114 -11.74 -4.78 -5.68
CA MET A 114 -12.11 -4.12 -4.41
C MET A 114 -13.52 -3.53 -4.46
N THR A 115 -13.93 -3.00 -5.62
CA THR A 115 -15.28 -2.46 -5.84
C THR A 115 -16.33 -3.59 -5.81
N GLU A 116 -16.10 -4.68 -6.53
CA GLU A 116 -16.96 -5.87 -6.51
C GLU A 116 -17.13 -6.46 -5.12
N MET A 117 -16.04 -6.51 -4.35
CA MET A 117 -16.04 -6.95 -2.95
C MET A 117 -16.67 -5.93 -1.98
N LYS A 118 -17.04 -4.73 -2.46
CA LYS A 118 -17.53 -3.61 -1.66
C LYS A 118 -16.55 -3.13 -0.58
N CYS A 119 -15.26 -3.34 -0.80
CA CYS A 119 -14.19 -2.83 0.05
C CYS A 119 -14.00 -1.31 -0.12
N ILE A 120 -14.36 -0.79 -1.29
CA ILE A 120 -14.30 0.63 -1.66
C ILE A 120 -15.62 1.06 -2.32
N ASP A 121 -15.87 2.36 -2.32
CA ASP A 121 -17.00 3.00 -3.02
C ASP A 121 -16.60 4.40 -3.53
N THR A 122 -17.56 5.16 -4.01
CA THR A 122 -17.35 6.52 -4.58
C THR A 122 -16.82 7.56 -3.57
N LYS A 123 -16.79 7.24 -2.28
CA LYS A 123 -16.24 8.09 -1.22
C LYS A 123 -14.81 7.71 -0.84
N THR A 124 -14.33 6.57 -1.30
CA THR A 124 -12.97 6.12 -1.03
C THR A 124 -11.97 6.94 -1.85
N THR A 125 -10.97 7.52 -1.18
CA THR A 125 -9.84 8.14 -1.87
C THR A 125 -8.88 7.07 -2.34
N LEU A 126 -8.66 6.98 -3.67
CA LEU A 126 -7.72 6.06 -4.29
C LEU A 126 -6.47 6.82 -4.74
N VAL A 127 -5.32 6.44 -4.22
CA VAL A 127 -4.04 7.09 -4.52
C VAL A 127 -3.09 6.13 -5.19
N LEU A 128 -2.49 6.54 -6.30
CA LEU A 128 -1.36 5.86 -6.90
C LEU A 128 -0.05 6.47 -6.41
N ASN A 129 0.89 5.62 -6.06
CA ASN A 129 2.18 6.01 -5.51
C ASN A 129 3.27 5.01 -5.91
N HIS A 130 4.49 5.18 -5.37
CA HIS A 130 5.62 4.27 -5.55
C HIS A 130 6.09 4.17 -7.01
N PHE A 131 6.08 5.29 -7.75
CA PHE A 131 6.45 5.33 -9.16
C PHE A 131 7.94 5.14 -9.39
N ALA A 132 8.31 4.29 -10.35
CA ALA A 132 9.67 4.23 -10.85
C ALA A 132 9.89 5.26 -11.98
N HIS A 133 11.15 5.65 -12.17
CA HIS A 133 11.54 6.58 -13.23
C HIS A 133 11.69 5.87 -14.59
N PHE A 134 10.61 5.24 -15.05
CA PHE A 134 10.56 4.58 -16.35
C PHE A 134 10.01 5.53 -17.43
N ASP A 135 10.53 5.41 -18.64
CA ASP A 135 9.94 5.94 -19.88
C ASP A 135 9.63 7.45 -19.87
N ASN A 136 10.40 8.24 -19.08
CA ASN A 136 10.24 9.70 -18.97
C ASN A 136 8.79 10.12 -18.61
N PHE A 137 8.13 9.38 -17.75
CA PHE A 137 6.85 9.80 -17.20
C PHE A 137 7.06 10.93 -16.19
N THR A 138 6.40 12.05 -16.44
CA THR A 138 6.27 13.13 -15.46
C THR A 138 4.99 12.97 -14.66
N HIS A 139 4.90 13.62 -13.51
CA HIS A 139 3.70 13.63 -12.69
C HIS A 139 2.47 14.08 -13.50
N GLU A 140 2.58 15.16 -14.29
CA GLU A 140 1.48 15.67 -15.12
C GLU A 140 1.03 14.65 -16.17
N LYS A 141 1.94 13.86 -16.72
CA LYS A 141 1.62 12.82 -17.69
C LYS A 141 0.83 11.70 -17.03
N ILE A 142 1.21 11.29 -15.82
CA ILE A 142 0.47 10.27 -15.04
C ILE A 142 -0.92 10.82 -14.68
N CYS A 143 -1.02 12.05 -14.18
CA CYS A 143 -2.27 12.71 -13.86
C CYS A 143 -3.25 12.72 -15.05
N ARG A 144 -2.77 13.04 -16.26
CA ARG A 144 -3.63 13.07 -17.46
C ARG A 144 -4.23 11.70 -17.80
N ILE A 145 -3.53 10.62 -17.48
CA ILE A 145 -3.95 9.25 -17.80
C ILE A 145 -4.87 8.72 -16.69
N GLU A 146 -4.52 8.92 -15.44
CA GLU A 146 -5.12 8.18 -14.32
C GLU A 146 -6.16 8.99 -13.53
N ASN A 147 -6.05 10.34 -13.44
CA ASN A 147 -7.08 11.12 -12.75
C ASN A 147 -8.49 10.95 -13.37
N PRO A 148 -8.66 10.85 -14.70
CA PRO A 148 -9.98 10.60 -15.28
C PRO A 148 -10.61 9.27 -14.85
N LYS A 149 -9.80 8.31 -14.35
CA LYS A 149 -10.27 7.03 -13.83
C LYS A 149 -10.62 7.09 -12.33
N GLY A 150 -10.42 8.25 -11.67
CA GLY A 150 -10.74 8.48 -10.26
C GLY A 150 -9.56 8.27 -9.30
N TYR A 151 -8.34 8.20 -9.81
CA TYR A 151 -7.16 8.14 -8.96
C TYR A 151 -6.59 9.52 -8.66
N GLU A 152 -6.11 9.72 -7.44
CA GLU A 152 -5.19 10.79 -7.08
C GLU A 152 -3.75 10.33 -7.27
N ILE A 153 -2.88 11.21 -7.72
CA ILE A 153 -1.48 10.88 -8.01
C ILE A 153 -0.57 11.51 -6.96
N ALA A 154 0.12 10.67 -6.18
CA ALA A 154 1.03 11.15 -5.16
C ALA A 154 2.31 11.75 -5.76
N TYR A 155 2.91 12.67 -5.01
CA TYR A 155 4.24 13.24 -5.28
C TYR A 155 4.91 13.58 -3.94
N ASP A 156 6.23 13.79 -3.97
CA ASP A 156 7.00 14.08 -2.77
C ASP A 156 6.51 15.35 -2.07
N GLY A 157 6.08 15.22 -0.82
CA GLY A 157 5.55 16.31 -0.02
C GLY A 157 4.04 16.53 -0.14
N CYS A 158 3.29 15.74 -0.94
CA CYS A 158 1.83 15.82 -0.96
C CYS A 158 1.23 15.35 0.37
N THR A 159 0.04 15.88 0.69
CA THR A 159 -0.74 15.49 1.88
C THR A 159 -2.16 15.19 1.46
N PHE A 160 -2.70 14.08 1.92
CA PHE A 160 -4.09 13.70 1.75
C PHE A 160 -4.81 13.73 3.10
N VAL A 161 -6.05 14.24 3.10
CA VAL A 161 -6.94 14.23 4.27
C VAL A 161 -8.20 13.47 3.90
N PHE A 162 -8.62 12.50 4.72
CA PHE A 162 -9.75 11.62 4.45
C PHE A 162 -10.55 11.25 5.72
#